data_ec03d5110489a5e1fd27c0853704caab
#
_entry.id   ec03d5110489a5e1fd27c0853704caab
#
_cell.length_a   1.000
_cell.length_b   1.000
_cell.length_c   1.000
_cell.angle_alpha   90.00
_cell.angle_beta   90.00
_cell.angle_gamma   90.00
#
_symmetry.space_group_name_H-M   'P 1'
#
loop_
_entity.id
_entity.type
_entity.pdbx_description
1 polymer ?
#
loop_
_entity_poly.entity_id
_entity_poly.type
_entity_poly.pdbx_seq_one_letter_code
_entity_poly.pdbx_strand_id
1 'polypeptide(L)'
;MVRRAWGSFLRWQKTLFVACLSLIVADDFRISLGDVFGRYWPETWTHDNPSLIGTGTYGFHPFQRGDDVGSFPSGHAARILAFATVWLIAMPRSRIVQVVAIILSASMLVSLVAMNYHFVSDVIAGSVLGGIVAMYAAYLARLQTP
;
A
#
# COMPACT_ATOMS: atom_id res chain seq x y z
N MET A 1 -17.87 10.85 24.89
CA MET A 1 -16.47 11.18 25.22
C MET A 1 -15.56 11.21 23.97
N VAL A 2 -15.51 10.20 23.13
CA VAL A 2 -14.63 10.11 21.93
C VAL A 2 -14.79 11.29 20.95
N ARG A 3 -16.00 11.73 20.66
CA ARG A 3 -16.25 12.87 19.75
C ARG A 3 -15.65 14.21 20.22
N ARG A 4 -15.60 14.45 21.54
CA ARG A 4 -14.99 15.68 22.10
C ARG A 4 -13.46 15.62 21.99
N ALA A 5 -12.85 14.48 22.31
CA ALA A 5 -11.41 14.30 22.18
C ALA A 5 -10.95 14.46 20.73
N TRP A 6 -11.66 13.83 19.76
CA TRP A 6 -11.37 13.99 18.35
C TRP A 6 -11.46 15.44 17.85
N GLY A 7 -12.40 16.23 18.40
CA GLY A 7 -12.56 17.65 18.10
C GLY A 7 -11.37 18.51 18.52
N SER A 8 -10.62 18.13 19.55
CA SER A 8 -9.50 18.90 20.09
C SER A 8 -8.19 18.72 19.33
N PHE A 9 -8.05 17.68 18.50
CA PHE A 9 -6.84 17.47 17.70
C PHE A 9 -6.71 18.50 16.57
N LEU A 10 -5.48 18.95 16.35
CA LEU A 10 -5.12 19.77 15.18
C LEU A 10 -5.29 18.95 13.89
N ARG A 11 -5.58 19.62 12.77
CA ARG A 11 -5.84 18.95 11.49
C ARG A 11 -4.70 18.00 11.07
N TRP A 12 -3.45 18.43 11.20
CA TRP A 12 -2.30 17.60 10.86
C TRP A 12 -2.17 16.34 11.76
N GLN A 13 -2.52 16.46 13.07
CA GLN A 13 -2.49 15.31 13.98
C GLN A 13 -3.54 14.26 13.60
N LYS A 14 -4.75 14.70 13.25
CA LYS A 14 -5.80 13.81 12.74
C LYS A 14 -5.35 13.14 11.45
N THR A 15 -4.76 13.90 10.53
CA THR A 15 -4.26 13.39 9.26
C THR A 15 -3.19 12.33 9.48
N LEU A 16 -2.20 12.61 10.33
CA LEU A 16 -1.14 11.67 10.66
C LEU A 16 -1.71 10.38 11.27
N PHE A 17 -2.60 10.51 12.25
CA PHE A 17 -3.22 9.33 12.87
C PHE A 17 -3.98 8.47 11.88
N VAL A 18 -4.81 9.09 11.03
CA VAL A 18 -5.56 8.37 9.99
C VAL A 18 -4.63 7.76 8.94
N ALA A 19 -3.57 8.46 8.55
CA ALA A 19 -2.59 7.94 7.60
C ALA A 19 -1.86 6.71 8.16
N CYS A 20 -1.41 6.74 9.41
CA CYS A 20 -0.79 5.59 10.07
C CYS A 20 -1.78 4.41 10.21
N LEU A 21 -3.02 4.69 10.60
CA LEU A 21 -4.04 3.64 10.68
C LEU A 21 -4.35 3.03 9.31
N SER A 22 -4.46 3.85 8.27
CA SER A 22 -4.69 3.37 6.90
C SER A 22 -3.56 2.49 6.40
N LEU A 23 -2.32 2.81 6.74
CA LEU A 23 -1.15 2.01 6.41
C LEU A 23 -1.24 0.62 7.06
N ILE A 24 -1.58 0.54 8.35
CA ILE A 24 -1.72 -0.72 9.08
C ILE A 24 -2.85 -1.56 8.47
N VAL A 25 -4.01 -0.96 8.24
CA VAL A 25 -5.17 -1.65 7.64
C VAL A 25 -4.86 -2.14 6.22
N ALA A 26 -4.20 -1.32 5.40
CA ALA A 26 -3.81 -1.74 4.05
C ALA A 26 -2.83 -2.92 4.06
N ASP A 27 -1.90 -2.95 5.03
CA ASP A 27 -0.95 -4.06 5.17
C ASP A 27 -1.65 -5.35 5.62
N ASP A 28 -2.59 -5.26 6.53
CA ASP A 28 -3.37 -6.41 7.01
C ASP A 28 -4.23 -7.04 5.89
N PHE A 29 -4.91 -6.19 5.11
CA PHE A 29 -5.61 -6.66 3.90
C PHE A 29 -4.67 -7.29 2.88
N ARG A 30 -3.49 -6.69 2.66
CA ARG A 30 -2.49 -7.23 1.74
C ARG A 30 -2.03 -8.63 2.16
N ILE A 31 -1.76 -8.85 3.45
CA ILE A 31 -1.36 -10.16 3.96
C ILE A 31 -2.46 -11.20 3.65
N SER A 32 -3.70 -10.88 3.99
CA SER A 32 -4.85 -11.76 3.74
C SER A 32 -5.02 -12.09 2.25
N LEU A 33 -4.84 -11.10 1.37
CA LEU A 33 -4.89 -11.30 -0.09
C LEU A 33 -3.68 -12.11 -0.58
N GLY A 34 -2.50 -11.92 -0.01
CA GLY A 34 -1.30 -12.68 -0.33
C GLY A 34 -1.51 -14.18 -0.13
N ASP A 35 -2.14 -14.55 0.98
CA ASP A 35 -2.49 -15.95 1.29
C ASP A 35 -3.50 -16.54 0.29
N VAL A 36 -4.41 -15.69 -0.23
CA VAL A 36 -5.42 -16.14 -1.20
C VAL A 36 -4.82 -16.34 -2.58
N PHE A 37 -3.96 -15.41 -3.03
CA PHE A 37 -3.44 -15.43 -4.39
C PHE A 37 -2.17 -16.26 -4.56
N GLY A 38 -1.34 -16.38 -3.54
CA GLY A 38 -0.18 -17.26 -3.50
C GLY A 38 0.80 -17.03 -4.65
N ARG A 39 1.27 -15.81 -4.88
CA ARG A 39 2.20 -15.51 -5.96
C ARG A 39 3.64 -15.51 -5.50
N TYR A 40 4.52 -16.18 -6.23
CA TYR A 40 5.96 -16.13 -6.01
C TYR A 40 6.56 -14.76 -6.34
N TRP A 41 7.67 -14.44 -5.67
CA TRP A 41 8.45 -13.23 -5.94
C TRP A 41 9.12 -13.30 -7.32
N PRO A 42 9.34 -12.17 -8.02
CA PRO A 42 9.98 -12.14 -9.35
C PRO A 42 11.41 -12.63 -9.32
N GLU A 43 12.14 -12.31 -8.27
CA GLU A 43 13.55 -12.64 -8.11
C GLU A 43 13.80 -13.63 -7.00
N THR A 44 14.91 -14.32 -7.17
CA THR A 44 15.37 -15.42 -6.33
C THR A 44 16.33 -14.98 -5.23
N TRP A 45 16.43 -13.71 -4.94
CA TRP A 45 17.33 -13.20 -3.90
C TRP A 45 16.97 -13.67 -2.49
N THR A 46 15.79 -14.25 -2.33
CA THR A 46 15.43 -15.07 -1.18
C THR A 46 15.18 -16.50 -1.65
N HIS A 47 15.98 -17.45 -1.15
CA HIS A 47 15.74 -18.89 -1.27
C HIS A 47 15.92 -19.52 -2.65
N ASP A 48 16.78 -19.00 -3.52
CA ASP A 48 17.05 -19.58 -4.86
C ASP A 48 15.77 -19.95 -5.63
N ASN A 49 14.73 -19.15 -5.49
CA ASN A 49 13.45 -19.38 -6.11
C ASN A 49 13.64 -19.47 -7.64
N PRO A 50 13.33 -20.60 -8.29
CA PRO A 50 13.51 -20.76 -9.74
C PRO A 50 12.46 -19.93 -10.49
N SER A 51 12.75 -18.68 -10.70
CA SER A 51 11.88 -17.72 -11.36
C SER A 51 11.92 -17.88 -12.89
N LEU A 52 11.76 -19.10 -13.36
CA LEU A 52 11.75 -19.39 -14.80
C LEU A 52 10.33 -19.28 -15.35
N ILE A 53 10.12 -18.36 -16.28
CA ILE A 53 8.85 -18.17 -17.00
C ILE A 53 8.34 -19.50 -17.59
N GLY A 54 9.24 -20.35 -18.06
CA GLY A 54 8.91 -21.63 -18.68
C GLY A 54 8.35 -22.69 -17.71
N THR A 55 8.53 -22.54 -16.41
CA THR A 55 8.05 -23.51 -15.40
C THR A 55 6.69 -23.17 -14.82
N GLY A 56 6.09 -22.03 -15.20
CA GLY A 56 4.83 -21.56 -14.64
C GLY A 56 4.93 -21.04 -13.20
N THR A 57 6.13 -20.94 -12.65
CA THR A 57 6.38 -20.50 -11.26
C THR A 57 5.88 -19.08 -11.00
N TYR A 58 5.85 -18.21 -12.02
CA TYR A 58 5.38 -16.83 -11.89
C TYR A 58 3.85 -16.68 -11.84
N GLY A 59 3.10 -17.74 -11.98
CA GLY A 59 1.66 -17.72 -11.92
C GLY A 59 1.11 -17.42 -10.53
N PHE A 60 -0.21 -17.42 -10.42
CA PHE A 60 -0.91 -17.44 -9.15
C PHE A 60 -1.14 -18.87 -8.72
N HIS A 61 -0.86 -19.15 -7.47
CA HIS A 61 -1.05 -20.46 -6.83
C HIS A 61 -1.99 -20.29 -5.63
N PRO A 62 -3.30 -20.20 -5.84
CA PRO A 62 -4.26 -19.89 -4.80
C PRO A 62 -4.12 -20.78 -3.58
N PHE A 63 -4.13 -20.14 -2.41
CA PHE A 63 -4.02 -20.78 -1.10
C PHE A 63 -2.68 -21.48 -0.81
N GLN A 64 -1.68 -21.31 -1.67
CA GLN A 64 -0.33 -21.77 -1.39
C GLN A 64 0.31 -20.83 -0.36
N ARG A 65 0.88 -21.45 0.69
CA ARG A 65 1.59 -20.77 1.77
C ARG A 65 3.06 -21.15 1.75
N GLY A 66 3.90 -20.24 2.16
CA GLY A 66 5.34 -20.43 2.26
C GLY A 66 6.06 -19.09 2.24
N ASP A 67 7.32 -19.09 2.62
CA ASP A 67 8.14 -17.88 2.67
C ASP A 67 8.43 -17.30 1.27
N ASP A 68 8.31 -18.14 0.24
CA ASP A 68 8.56 -17.79 -1.16
C ASP A 68 7.34 -17.16 -1.86
N VAL A 69 6.16 -17.20 -1.24
CA VAL A 69 4.91 -16.65 -1.78
C VAL A 69 4.46 -15.42 -1.01
N GLY A 70 3.69 -14.56 -1.67
CA GLY A 70 3.19 -13.33 -1.06
C GLY A 70 3.62 -12.05 -1.79
N SER A 71 4.09 -12.19 -3.02
CA SER A 71 4.44 -11.04 -3.86
C SER A 71 3.22 -10.18 -4.20
N PHE A 72 2.05 -10.80 -4.38
CA PHE A 72 0.82 -10.11 -4.77
C PHE A 72 -0.19 -10.04 -3.62
N PRO A 73 -0.81 -8.88 -3.41
CA PRO A 73 -0.44 -7.57 -3.93
C PRO A 73 0.78 -6.98 -3.20
N SER A 74 1.46 -5.99 -3.80
CA SER A 74 2.63 -5.37 -3.19
C SER A 74 2.30 -4.64 -1.89
N GLY A 75 2.90 -5.09 -0.79
CA GLY A 75 2.72 -4.45 0.51
C GLY A 75 3.36 -3.07 0.60
N HIS A 76 4.50 -2.87 -0.04
CA HIS A 76 5.17 -1.56 -0.09
C HIS A 76 4.33 -0.55 -0.86
N ALA A 77 3.76 -0.94 -2.00
CA ALA A 77 2.87 -0.09 -2.77
C ALA A 77 1.58 0.23 -1.98
N ALA A 78 0.97 -0.75 -1.33
CA ALA A 78 -0.23 -0.55 -0.54
C ALA A 78 0.02 0.44 0.61
N ARG A 79 1.10 0.28 1.35
CA ARG A 79 1.45 1.14 2.49
C ARG A 79 1.75 2.57 2.07
N ILE A 80 2.59 2.78 1.04
CA ILE A 80 2.94 4.14 0.61
C ILE A 80 1.74 4.88 0.05
N LEU A 81 0.91 4.22 -0.75
CA LEU A 81 -0.30 4.84 -1.31
C LEU A 81 -1.38 5.06 -0.24
N ALA A 82 -1.54 4.16 0.72
CA ALA A 82 -2.44 4.38 1.85
C ALA A 82 -2.05 5.65 2.63
N PHE A 83 -0.77 5.78 2.96
CA PHE A 83 -0.26 6.94 3.69
C PHE A 83 -0.37 8.24 2.89
N ALA A 84 0.16 8.24 1.66
CA ALA A 84 0.22 9.42 0.81
C ALA A 84 -1.17 9.95 0.44
N THR A 85 -2.11 9.06 0.09
CA THR A 85 -3.46 9.45 -0.32
C THR A 85 -4.23 10.16 0.81
N VAL A 86 -4.06 9.73 2.07
CA VAL A 86 -4.68 10.45 3.20
C VAL A 86 -4.19 11.90 3.28
N TRP A 87 -2.88 12.13 3.10
CA TRP A 87 -2.32 13.49 3.10
C TRP A 87 -2.81 14.32 1.91
N LEU A 88 -2.91 13.72 0.73
CA LEU A 88 -3.45 14.40 -0.46
C LEU A 88 -4.90 14.84 -0.26
N ILE A 89 -5.73 13.99 0.34
CA ILE A 89 -7.13 14.28 0.64
C ILE A 89 -7.25 15.36 1.73
N ALA A 90 -6.44 15.25 2.79
CA ALA A 90 -6.52 16.17 3.92
C ALA A 90 -5.99 17.57 3.61
N MET A 91 -5.01 17.69 2.70
CA MET A 91 -4.33 18.95 2.37
C MET A 91 -4.32 19.26 0.87
N PRO A 92 -5.48 19.31 0.20
CA PRO A 92 -5.59 19.42 -1.26
C PRO A 92 -5.05 20.75 -1.83
N ARG A 93 -4.92 21.79 -0.99
CA ARG A 93 -4.40 23.11 -1.40
C ARG A 93 -2.89 23.25 -1.18
N SER A 94 -2.24 22.32 -0.50
CA SER A 94 -0.80 22.38 -0.22
C SER A 94 0.00 21.76 -1.38
N ARG A 95 0.59 22.61 -2.22
CA ARG A 95 1.47 22.17 -3.32
C ARG A 95 2.66 21.36 -2.84
N ILE A 96 3.23 21.73 -1.68
CA ILE A 96 4.37 21.01 -1.10
C ILE A 96 3.95 19.57 -0.77
N VAL A 97 2.82 19.38 -0.08
CA VAL A 97 2.32 18.05 0.26
C VAL A 97 2.06 17.22 -0.99
N GLN A 98 1.45 17.81 -2.03
CA GLN A 98 1.19 17.14 -3.30
C GLN A 98 2.49 16.67 -3.97
N VAL A 99 3.46 17.57 -4.12
CA VAL A 99 4.73 17.27 -4.79
C VAL A 99 5.50 16.19 -4.02
N VAL A 100 5.63 16.35 -2.72
CA VAL A 100 6.35 15.38 -1.87
C VAL A 100 5.67 14.01 -1.91
N ALA A 101 4.36 13.94 -1.76
CA ALA A 101 3.61 12.69 -1.80
C ALA A 101 3.75 11.98 -3.16
N ILE A 102 3.66 12.73 -4.27
CA ILE A 102 3.80 12.18 -5.62
C ILE A 102 5.23 11.67 -5.85
N ILE A 103 6.25 12.49 -5.52
CA ILE A 103 7.65 12.10 -5.74
C ILE A 103 8.00 10.86 -4.93
N LEU A 104 7.68 10.83 -3.64
CA LEU A 104 8.00 9.69 -2.77
C LEU A 104 7.26 8.43 -3.22
N SER A 105 5.98 8.54 -3.56
CA SER A 105 5.21 7.40 -4.04
C SER A 105 5.75 6.90 -5.39
N ALA A 106 5.96 7.77 -6.36
CA ALA A 106 6.48 7.40 -7.67
C ALA A 106 7.87 6.75 -7.57
N SER A 107 8.79 7.34 -6.79
CA SER A 107 10.12 6.77 -6.57
C SER A 107 10.05 5.37 -5.97
N MET A 108 9.18 5.17 -4.98
CA MET A 108 8.99 3.86 -4.36
C MET A 108 8.44 2.84 -5.36
N LEU A 109 7.37 3.18 -6.08
CA LEU A 109 6.74 2.27 -7.04
C LEU A 109 7.70 1.87 -8.17
N VAL A 110 8.45 2.83 -8.71
CA VAL A 110 9.47 2.58 -9.74
C VAL A 110 10.58 1.69 -9.20
N SER A 111 11.08 1.97 -7.99
CA SER A 111 12.14 1.18 -7.38
C SER A 111 11.75 -0.28 -7.17
N LEU A 112 10.50 -0.56 -6.77
CA LEU A 112 10.01 -1.92 -6.57
C LEU A 112 10.08 -2.77 -7.84
N VAL A 113 9.81 -2.16 -9.00
CA VAL A 113 9.91 -2.83 -10.30
C VAL A 113 11.35 -2.86 -10.79
N ALA A 114 12.07 -1.75 -10.71
CA ALA A 114 13.45 -1.65 -11.20
C ALA A 114 14.42 -2.57 -10.45
N MET A 115 14.19 -2.80 -9.17
CA MET A 115 14.96 -3.73 -8.34
C MET A 115 14.45 -5.17 -8.41
N ASN A 116 13.49 -5.44 -9.28
CA ASN A 116 12.88 -6.76 -9.46
C ASN A 116 12.24 -7.36 -8.19
N TYR A 117 11.79 -6.50 -7.27
CA TYR A 117 11.12 -6.89 -6.03
C TYR A 117 9.69 -7.36 -6.27
N HIS A 118 9.00 -6.72 -7.23
CA HIS A 118 7.60 -6.97 -7.53
C HIS A 118 7.34 -6.90 -9.03
N PHE A 119 6.38 -7.68 -9.50
CA PHE A 119 5.83 -7.49 -10.83
C PHE A 119 5.03 -6.18 -10.89
N VAL A 120 4.93 -5.60 -12.07
CA VAL A 120 4.14 -4.37 -12.30
C VAL A 120 2.70 -4.54 -11.81
N SER A 121 2.10 -5.71 -12.05
CA SER A 121 0.75 -6.05 -11.59
C SER A 121 0.60 -6.04 -10.07
N ASP A 122 1.63 -6.47 -9.32
CA ASP A 122 1.63 -6.47 -7.87
C ASP A 122 1.62 -5.04 -7.32
N VAL A 123 2.43 -4.19 -7.97
CA VAL A 123 2.54 -2.76 -7.63
C VAL A 123 1.23 -2.03 -7.92
N ILE A 124 0.60 -2.30 -9.07
CA ILE A 124 -0.70 -1.72 -9.42
C ILE A 124 -1.77 -2.15 -8.41
N ALA A 125 -1.87 -3.46 -8.14
CA ALA A 125 -2.85 -4.00 -7.21
C ALA A 125 -2.67 -3.46 -5.78
N GLY A 126 -1.43 -3.40 -5.29
CA GLY A 126 -1.09 -2.79 -4.00
C GLY A 126 -1.46 -1.31 -3.95
N SER A 127 -1.17 -0.56 -5.02
CA SER A 127 -1.51 0.86 -5.13
C SER A 127 -3.02 1.11 -5.07
N VAL A 128 -3.79 0.31 -5.77
CA VAL A 128 -5.26 0.37 -5.75
C VAL A 128 -5.79 0.04 -4.36
N LEU A 129 -5.29 -1.02 -3.73
CA LEU A 129 -5.66 -1.40 -2.38
C LEU A 129 -5.39 -0.27 -1.38
N GLY A 130 -4.18 0.27 -1.38
CA GLY A 130 -3.81 1.38 -0.49
C GLY A 130 -4.65 2.62 -0.71
N GLY A 131 -4.91 2.97 -1.97
CA GLY A 131 -5.77 4.10 -2.33
C GLY A 131 -7.21 3.94 -1.83
N ILE A 132 -7.80 2.77 -2.01
CA ILE A 132 -9.18 2.47 -1.54
C ILE A 132 -9.26 2.58 -0.01
N VAL A 133 -8.32 1.95 0.71
CA VAL A 133 -8.28 2.02 2.18
C VAL A 133 -8.15 3.45 2.65
N ALA A 134 -7.25 4.24 2.04
CA ALA A 134 -7.06 5.64 2.38
C ALA A 134 -8.29 6.51 2.14
N MET A 135 -8.95 6.35 0.99
CA MET A 135 -10.17 7.10 0.67
C MET A 135 -11.27 6.81 1.68
N TYR A 136 -11.44 5.54 2.03
CA TYR A 136 -12.47 5.14 2.99
C TYR A 136 -12.15 5.64 4.41
N ALA A 137 -10.90 5.52 4.85
CA ALA A 137 -10.46 6.04 6.14
C ALA A 137 -10.60 7.57 6.24
N ALA A 138 -10.20 8.30 5.20
CA ALA A 138 -10.36 9.75 5.15
C ALA A 138 -11.83 10.18 5.15
N TYR A 139 -12.71 9.43 4.48
CA TYR A 139 -14.15 9.65 4.51
C TYR A 139 -14.72 9.46 5.90
N LEU A 140 -14.44 8.33 6.57
CA LEU A 140 -14.89 8.05 7.93
C LEU A 140 -14.39 9.08 8.94
N ALA A 141 -13.14 9.52 8.79
CA ALA A 141 -12.53 10.54 9.64
C ALA A 141 -12.97 11.98 9.31
N ARG A 142 -13.75 12.16 8.25
CA ARG A 142 -14.22 13.48 7.76
C ARG A 142 -13.07 14.46 7.49
N LEU A 143 -11.96 13.98 6.92
CA LEU A 143 -10.82 14.83 6.58
C LEU A 143 -11.09 15.71 5.36
N GLN A 144 -12.13 15.43 4.60
CA GLN A 144 -12.52 16.16 3.37
C GLN A 144 -13.27 17.47 3.67
N THR A 145 -13.75 17.67 4.88
CA THR A 145 -14.47 18.90 5.24
C THR A 145 -13.48 20.02 5.56
N PRO A 146 -13.69 21.23 5.02
CA PRO A 146 -12.87 22.40 5.30
C PRO A 146 -12.95 22.84 6.74
#